data_ea8af9810ffef8b595a86d0044aa4eed
#
_entry.id   ea8af9810ffef8b595a86d0044aa4eed
#
_cell.length_a   1.000
_cell.length_b   1.000
_cell.length_c   1.000
_cell.angle_alpha   90.00
_cell.angle_beta   90.00
_cell.angle_gamma   90.00
#
_symmetry.space_group_name_H-M   'P 1'
#
loop_
_entity.id
_entity.type
_entity.pdbx_description
1 polymer ?
#
loop_
_entity_poly.entity_id
_entity_poly.type
_entity_poly.pdbx_seq_one_letter_code
_entity_poly.pdbx_strand_id
1 'polypeptide(L)'
;ISPMLAVADMEETILFYQGVLGFKPIIRSPEYSIVERDGQTIHLQKAASEEVMKCVRGHAEMYVEVSGIDELWKHVETFKDRYRIRDPFRRGYGMTEFHVEDPNGCLVFVGETTAK
;
A
#
# COMPACT_ATOMS: atom_id res chain seq x y z
N ILE A 1 14.57 -7.34 -0.44
CA ILE A 1 13.35 -8.11 -0.10
C ILE A 1 12.15 -7.36 -0.62
N SER A 2 11.23 -8.08 -1.24
CA SER A 2 10.00 -7.50 -1.76
C SER A 2 8.81 -8.34 -1.33
N PRO A 3 7.74 -7.72 -0.84
CA PRO A 3 6.53 -8.46 -0.56
C PRO A 3 5.86 -8.90 -1.87
N MET A 4 5.12 -9.98 -1.81
CA MET A 4 4.30 -10.46 -2.92
C MET A 4 2.86 -10.47 -2.47
N LEU A 5 2.01 -9.73 -3.17
CA LEU A 5 0.60 -9.58 -2.79
C LEU A 5 -0.29 -10.23 -3.85
N ALA A 6 -1.28 -10.99 -3.38
CA ALA A 6 -2.32 -11.51 -4.25
C ALA A 6 -3.32 -10.42 -4.56
N VAL A 7 -3.72 -10.28 -5.81
CA VAL A 7 -4.63 -9.22 -6.24
C VAL A 7 -5.81 -9.79 -7.02
N ALA A 8 -6.97 -9.18 -6.87
CA ALA A 8 -8.16 -9.58 -7.60
C ALA A 8 -8.21 -8.91 -8.97
N ASP A 9 -7.91 -7.62 -9.01
CA ASP A 9 -7.92 -6.80 -10.23
C ASP A 9 -6.58 -6.08 -10.32
N MET A 10 -5.78 -6.45 -11.30
CA MET A 10 -4.41 -5.93 -11.42
C MET A 10 -4.41 -4.41 -11.71
N GLU A 11 -5.24 -3.95 -12.64
CA GLU A 11 -5.25 -2.53 -12.99
C GLU A 11 -5.72 -1.65 -11.83
N GLU A 12 -6.74 -2.06 -11.12
CA GLU A 12 -7.22 -1.33 -9.95
C GLU A 12 -6.15 -1.23 -8.87
N THR A 13 -5.41 -2.33 -8.68
CA THR A 13 -4.34 -2.36 -7.69
C THR A 13 -3.18 -1.44 -8.09
N ILE A 14 -2.78 -1.47 -9.37
CA ILE A 14 -1.72 -0.58 -9.86
C ILE A 14 -2.16 0.88 -9.70
N LEU A 15 -3.40 1.21 -10.03
CA LEU A 15 -3.92 2.56 -9.86
C LEU A 15 -3.83 3.03 -8.41
N PHE A 16 -4.09 2.14 -7.47
CA PHE A 16 -3.97 2.47 -6.05
C PHE A 16 -2.52 2.79 -5.68
N TYR A 17 -1.59 1.87 -5.95
CA TYR A 17 -0.20 2.07 -5.54
C TYR A 17 0.45 3.23 -6.27
N GLN A 18 0.10 3.45 -7.53
CA GLN A 18 0.62 4.57 -8.29
C GLN A 18 0.00 5.89 -7.85
N GLY A 19 -1.33 5.95 -7.74
CA GLY A 19 -2.04 7.19 -7.45
C GLY A 19 -1.91 7.63 -6.01
N VAL A 20 -2.05 6.71 -5.07
CA VAL A 20 -2.08 7.04 -3.63
C VAL A 20 -0.67 7.09 -3.05
N LEU A 21 0.16 6.09 -3.33
CA LEU A 21 1.47 5.97 -2.70
C LEU A 21 2.65 6.28 -3.62
N GLY A 22 2.39 6.65 -4.87
CA GLY A 22 3.43 7.12 -5.78
C GLY A 22 4.39 6.05 -6.28
N PHE A 23 3.99 4.78 -6.24
CA PHE A 23 4.78 3.72 -6.84
C PHE A 23 4.60 3.74 -8.35
N LYS A 24 5.64 3.37 -9.07
CA LYS A 24 5.64 3.35 -10.54
C LYS A 24 5.66 1.90 -11.03
N PRO A 25 4.77 1.51 -11.94
CA PRO A 25 4.86 0.16 -12.50
C PRO A 25 6.10 0.04 -13.39
N ILE A 26 6.96 -0.91 -13.07
CA ILE A 26 8.16 -1.20 -13.85
C ILE A 26 8.03 -2.48 -14.66
N ILE A 27 7.15 -3.39 -14.24
CA ILE A 27 6.69 -4.53 -15.01
C ILE A 27 5.17 -4.55 -14.89
N ARG A 28 4.49 -4.67 -16.02
CA ARG A 28 3.03 -4.56 -16.05
C ARG A 28 2.45 -5.63 -16.96
N SER A 29 1.70 -6.55 -16.40
CA SER A 29 0.95 -7.53 -17.14
C SER A 29 -0.31 -7.92 -16.35
N PRO A 30 -1.32 -8.54 -16.98
CA PRO A 30 -2.52 -8.91 -16.24
C PRO A 30 -2.30 -9.92 -15.12
N GLU A 31 -1.28 -10.77 -15.25
CA GLU A 31 -1.04 -11.86 -14.29
C GLU A 31 0.01 -11.49 -13.23
N TYR A 32 0.94 -10.61 -13.56
CA TYR A 32 2.05 -10.29 -12.66
C TYR A 32 2.58 -8.91 -12.98
N SER A 33 2.72 -8.08 -11.95
CA SER A 33 3.27 -6.73 -12.10
C SER A 33 4.19 -6.43 -10.94
N ILE A 34 5.11 -5.48 -11.16
CA ILE A 34 6.00 -4.99 -10.12
C ILE A 34 5.88 -3.48 -10.11
N VAL A 35 5.62 -2.92 -8.94
CA VAL A 35 5.62 -1.47 -8.75
C VAL A 35 6.80 -1.09 -7.86
N GLU A 36 7.38 0.08 -8.08
CA GLU A 36 8.60 0.51 -7.43
C GLU A 36 8.52 1.97 -7.02
N ARG A 37 9.07 2.27 -5.84
CA ARG A 37 9.30 3.63 -5.40
C ARG A 37 10.57 3.67 -4.55
N ASP A 38 11.49 4.59 -4.89
CA ASP A 38 12.72 4.81 -4.12
C ASP A 38 13.54 3.54 -3.93
N GLY A 39 13.58 2.70 -4.97
CA GLY A 39 14.32 1.45 -4.91
C GLY A 39 13.60 0.30 -4.22
N GLN A 40 12.41 0.54 -3.69
CA GLN A 40 11.62 -0.49 -3.03
C GLN A 40 10.56 -1.02 -3.99
N THR A 41 10.38 -2.33 -4.00
CA THR A 41 9.46 -2.98 -4.94
C THR A 41 8.39 -3.77 -4.21
N ILE A 42 7.21 -3.81 -4.84
CA ILE A 42 6.11 -4.67 -4.42
C ILE A 42 5.72 -5.49 -5.63
N HIS A 43 5.66 -6.80 -5.47
CA HIS A 43 5.23 -7.71 -6.53
C HIS A 43 3.74 -7.98 -6.37
N LEU A 44 3.01 -7.87 -7.47
CA LEU A 44 1.57 -8.08 -7.51
C LEU A 44 1.31 -9.29 -8.39
N GLN A 45 0.62 -10.28 -7.83
CA GLN A 45 0.33 -11.51 -8.55
C GLN A 45 -1.18 -11.73 -8.56
N LYS A 46 -1.76 -11.92 -9.73
CA LYS A 46 -3.18 -12.14 -9.82
C LYS A 46 -3.55 -13.44 -9.11
N ALA A 47 -4.55 -13.38 -8.25
CA ALA A 47 -5.02 -14.54 -7.52
C ALA A 47 -5.61 -15.58 -8.49
N ALA A 48 -5.39 -16.85 -8.19
CA ALA A 48 -5.88 -17.94 -9.06
C ALA A 48 -7.40 -18.02 -9.07
N SER A 49 -8.06 -17.56 -8.01
CA SER A 49 -9.51 -17.64 -7.89
C SER A 49 -10.02 -16.70 -6.81
N GLU A 50 -11.33 -16.47 -6.79
CA GLU A 50 -11.96 -15.70 -5.70
C GLU A 50 -11.85 -16.45 -4.37
N GLU A 51 -11.71 -17.75 -4.39
CA GLU A 51 -11.50 -18.53 -3.16
C GLU A 51 -10.19 -18.12 -2.49
N VAL A 52 -9.13 -17.92 -3.28
CA VAL A 52 -7.85 -17.44 -2.76
C VAL A 52 -8.02 -16.05 -2.15
N MET A 53 -8.74 -15.16 -2.85
CA MET A 53 -8.95 -13.80 -2.35
C MET A 53 -9.73 -13.78 -1.04
N LYS A 54 -10.70 -14.67 -0.86
CA LYS A 54 -11.43 -14.78 0.41
C LYS A 54 -10.49 -15.10 1.57
N CYS A 55 -9.46 -15.89 1.32
CA CYS A 55 -8.48 -16.24 2.35
C CYS A 55 -7.48 -15.11 2.62
N VAL A 56 -7.25 -14.23 1.64
CA VAL A 56 -6.23 -13.19 1.74
C VAL A 56 -6.78 -11.86 2.26
N ARG A 57 -8.00 -11.50 1.88
CA ARG A 57 -8.57 -10.21 2.25
C ARG A 57 -8.60 -10.04 3.76
N GLY A 58 -8.03 -8.92 4.22
CA GLY A 58 -7.99 -8.60 5.64
C GLY A 58 -6.92 -9.36 6.42
N HIS A 59 -6.07 -10.14 5.74
CA HIS A 59 -5.03 -10.93 6.40
C HIS A 59 -3.62 -10.53 5.98
N ALA A 60 -3.48 -9.51 5.11
CA ALA A 60 -2.16 -9.03 4.69
C ALA A 60 -1.93 -7.63 5.25
N GLU A 61 -0.70 -7.40 5.68
CA GLU A 61 -0.27 -6.09 6.19
C GLU A 61 1.12 -5.79 5.69
N MET A 62 1.43 -4.50 5.57
CA MET A 62 2.75 -4.07 5.14
C MET A 62 3.10 -2.78 5.86
N TYR A 63 4.34 -2.65 6.31
CA TYR A 63 4.82 -1.43 6.94
C TYR A 63 5.78 -0.71 6.01
N VAL A 64 5.52 0.56 5.72
CA VAL A 64 6.34 1.38 4.86
C VAL A 64 6.87 2.54 5.71
N GLU A 65 8.17 2.56 5.94
CA GLU A 65 8.79 3.68 6.66
C GLU A 65 9.20 4.74 5.65
N VAL A 66 8.87 6.00 5.93
CA VAL A 66 9.10 7.10 4.99
C VAL A 66 9.78 8.28 5.70
N SER A 67 10.32 9.18 4.89
CA SER A 67 10.71 10.51 5.31
C SER A 67 9.73 11.49 4.66
N GLY A 68 9.31 12.50 5.40
CA GLY A 68 8.38 13.48 4.85
C GLY A 68 6.94 13.04 4.88
N ILE A 69 6.52 12.40 5.97
CA ILE A 69 5.16 11.86 6.09
C ILE A 69 4.10 12.95 5.96
N ASP A 70 4.39 14.19 6.39
CA ASP A 70 3.40 15.27 6.32
C ASP A 70 3.06 15.62 4.86
N GLU A 71 4.07 15.66 4.00
CA GLU A 71 3.86 15.93 2.57
C GLU A 71 3.11 14.79 1.91
N LEU A 72 3.49 13.56 2.24
CA LEU A 72 2.80 12.39 1.72
C LEU A 72 1.34 12.38 2.17
N TRP A 73 1.10 12.70 3.44
CA TRP A 73 -0.27 12.73 3.97
C TRP A 73 -1.15 13.75 3.24
N LYS A 74 -0.60 14.93 2.93
CA LYS A 74 -1.37 15.95 2.18
C LYS A 74 -1.88 15.40 0.85
N HIS A 75 -1.09 14.56 0.21
CA HIS A 75 -1.50 13.89 -1.03
C HIS A 75 -2.51 12.78 -0.75
N VAL A 76 -2.20 11.91 0.21
CA VAL A 76 -3.01 10.72 0.50
C VAL A 76 -4.40 11.10 1.00
N GLU A 77 -4.52 12.17 1.82
CA GLU A 77 -5.83 12.53 2.37
C GLU A 77 -6.84 12.90 1.30
N THR A 78 -6.40 13.26 0.11
CA THR A 78 -7.32 13.59 -0.99
C THR A 78 -8.06 12.35 -1.52
N PHE A 79 -7.67 11.15 -1.10
CA PHE A 79 -8.28 9.89 -1.51
C PHE A 79 -9.21 9.29 -0.44
N LYS A 80 -9.52 10.02 0.63
CA LYS A 80 -10.32 9.49 1.74
C LYS A 80 -11.73 9.06 1.34
N ASP A 81 -12.27 9.64 0.28
CA ASP A 81 -13.59 9.28 -0.24
C ASP A 81 -13.56 8.04 -1.14
N ARG A 82 -12.37 7.58 -1.52
CA ARG A 82 -12.20 6.44 -2.44
C ARG A 82 -11.64 5.21 -1.76
N TYR A 83 -10.82 5.40 -0.73
CA TYR A 83 -10.16 4.29 -0.02
C TYR A 83 -10.31 4.48 1.48
N ARG A 84 -10.20 3.39 2.19
CA ARG A 84 -10.26 3.40 3.65
C ARG A 84 -8.93 3.89 4.19
N ILE A 85 -8.94 5.05 4.85
CA ILE A 85 -7.73 5.73 5.29
C ILE A 85 -7.91 6.17 6.74
N ARG A 86 -6.94 5.86 7.59
CA ARG A 86 -6.91 6.33 8.96
C ARG A 86 -5.96 7.52 9.06
N ASP A 87 -6.44 8.62 9.65
CA ASP A 87 -5.67 9.85 9.83
C ASP A 87 -4.41 9.62 10.64
N PRO A 88 -3.38 10.48 10.47
CA PRO A 88 -2.13 10.33 11.21
C PRO A 88 -2.34 10.37 12.71
N PHE A 89 -1.58 9.56 13.42
CA PHE A 89 -1.58 9.50 14.87
C PHE A 89 -0.19 9.06 15.35
N ARG A 90 0.11 9.38 16.61
CA ARG A 90 1.40 9.02 17.20
C ARG A 90 1.28 7.67 17.90
N ARG A 91 2.29 6.84 17.66
CA ARG A 91 2.38 5.53 18.31
C ARG A 91 3.30 5.62 19.52
N GLY A 92 3.06 4.76 20.51
CA GLY A 92 3.88 4.72 21.71
C GLY A 92 5.33 4.32 21.46
N TYR A 93 5.63 3.74 20.29
CA TYR A 93 6.99 3.32 19.95
C TYR A 93 7.75 4.38 19.14
N GLY A 94 7.30 5.63 19.17
CA GLY A 94 8.06 6.75 18.57
C GLY A 94 7.87 6.94 17.09
N MET A 95 6.73 6.52 16.56
CA MET A 95 6.38 6.70 15.14
C MET A 95 5.12 7.54 15.02
N THR A 96 5.07 8.35 13.97
CA THR A 96 3.82 8.94 13.50
C THR A 96 3.37 8.11 12.31
N GLU A 97 2.13 7.65 12.31
CA GLU A 97 1.62 6.74 11.28
C GLU A 97 0.28 7.19 10.76
N PHE A 98 0.04 6.89 9.49
CA PHE A 98 -1.32 6.76 8.98
C PHE A 98 -1.46 5.39 8.33
N HIS A 99 -2.69 4.95 8.13
CA HIS A 99 -2.96 3.64 7.53
C HIS A 99 -3.84 3.81 6.32
N VAL A 100 -3.60 2.99 5.30
CA VAL A 100 -4.42 2.98 4.10
C VAL A 100 -4.64 1.52 3.69
N GLU A 101 -5.88 1.21 3.30
CA GLU A 101 -6.22 -0.15 2.87
C GLU A 101 -6.26 -0.19 1.35
N ASP A 102 -5.51 -1.15 0.76
CA ASP A 102 -5.50 -1.28 -0.69
C ASP A 102 -6.76 -2.00 -1.18
N PRO A 103 -6.99 -2.07 -2.51
CA PRO A 103 -8.22 -2.69 -3.04
C PRO A 103 -8.38 -4.17 -2.71
N ASN A 104 -7.34 -4.83 -2.25
CA ASN A 104 -7.37 -6.26 -1.93
C ASN A 104 -7.43 -6.53 -0.43
N GLY A 105 -7.66 -5.49 0.37
CA GLY A 105 -7.74 -5.64 1.82
C GLY A 105 -6.40 -5.73 2.52
N CYS A 106 -5.29 -5.36 1.84
CA CYS A 106 -3.99 -5.26 2.49
C CYS A 106 -3.93 -3.94 3.23
N LEU A 107 -3.61 -3.99 4.51
CA LEU A 107 -3.47 -2.77 5.31
C LEU A 107 -2.03 -2.28 5.23
N VAL A 108 -1.86 -1.07 4.69
CA VAL A 108 -0.54 -0.46 4.55
C VAL A 108 -0.36 0.56 5.66
N PHE A 109 0.59 0.29 6.54
CA PHE A 109 1.00 1.20 7.60
C PHE A 109 2.10 2.07 7.04
N VAL A 110 1.93 3.39 7.08
CA VAL A 110 2.95 4.34 6.62
C VAL A 110 3.41 5.12 7.83
N GLY A 111 4.70 5.09 8.10
CA GLY A 111 5.21 5.70 9.32
C GLY A 111 6.53 6.43 9.15
N GLU A 112 6.73 7.40 10.03
CA GLU A 112 8.00 8.13 10.13
C GLU A 112 8.36 8.25 11.60
N THR A 113 9.64 8.04 11.91
CA THR A 113 10.11 8.16 13.29
C THR A 113 9.98 9.61 13.77
N THR A 114 9.43 9.77 14.95
CA THR A 114 9.37 11.07 15.64
C THR A 114 10.50 11.18 16.67
N ALA A 115 11.21 10.10 16.92
CA ALA A 115 12.35 10.09 17.83
C ALA A 115 13.56 10.74 17.14
N LYS A 116 14.21 11.63 17.81
CA LYS A 116 15.41 12.31 17.33
C LYS A 116 16.58 11.99 18.24
#